data_2777718e9c308e225a075b0d23869dea
#
_entry.id   2777718e9c308e225a075b0d23869dea
#
_cell.length_a   1.000
_cell.length_b   1.000
_cell.length_c   1.000
_cell.angle_alpha   90.00
_cell.angle_beta   90.00
_cell.angle_gamma   90.00
#
_symmetry.space_group_name_H-M   'P 1'
#
loop_
_entity.id
_entity.type
_entity.pdbx_description
1 polymer ?
#
loop_
_entity_poly.entity_id
_entity_poly.type
_entity_poly.pdbx_seq_one_letter_code
_entity_poly.pdbx_strand_id
1 'polypeptide(L)'
;MAGIVGLLAFDKVWNVSKFLYYSMVGLQHRGYASSGVVMLNQDMRSVVKDVSPEDLEFQLEGWAGIGYTGSRRGYPIHNDEVAIAVDGVLRDPESFLKAFTKDREKALEEARGAFSLVAMTRDGEIVGYRDETGVRPLSLGGFGFDMGIIASEPVAMSVIGGDFRREIQPGEMVTISSLNVKSRQIKEPRKAYCSIEYVYQARIDSQVNENSVYETRVRIGEQLAEEKPIKADTVIGVPDTALPFAVGYSRKLGLQLDLGFTRTGSPIRTMLASDSFLKIVGVQLKLNPIKGAVFGKRVVLIDDSMVTGTTLKNTIMSLRRLGAKEVHVLIGSPKLISACPYGIEVPEDKELIAANLSEEEIAKVLGADSIHWLSLEGLFKAISRSTLCTGCMTKKYPKVI
;
A
#
# COMPACT_ATOMS: atom_id res chain seq x y z
N MET A 1 -1.55 -7.52 -3.58
CA MET A 1 -2.06 -6.36 -2.82
C MET A 1 -3.22 -5.76 -3.56
N ALA A 2 -4.14 -5.07 -2.86
CA ALA A 2 -5.28 -4.44 -3.52
C ALA A 2 -5.75 -3.18 -2.80
N GLY A 3 -6.33 -2.26 -3.55
CA GLY A 3 -7.21 -1.21 -3.10
C GLY A 3 -8.65 -1.65 -3.33
N ILE A 4 -9.46 -1.61 -2.30
CA ILE A 4 -10.89 -1.93 -2.37
C ILE A 4 -11.69 -0.76 -1.86
N VAL A 5 -12.85 -0.52 -2.48
CA VAL A 5 -13.75 0.58 -2.11
C VAL A 5 -15.19 0.20 -2.39
N GLY A 6 -16.10 0.64 -1.52
CA GLY A 6 -17.55 0.54 -1.72
C GLY A 6 -18.21 1.87 -1.39
N LEU A 7 -19.14 2.27 -2.24
CA LEU A 7 -19.93 3.50 -2.10
C LEU A 7 -21.42 3.19 -2.17
N LEU A 8 -22.17 3.87 -1.30
CA LEU A 8 -23.62 3.86 -1.30
C LEU A 8 -24.14 5.30 -1.26
N ALA A 9 -24.89 5.72 -2.24
CA ALA A 9 -25.69 6.94 -2.16
C ALA A 9 -26.96 6.67 -1.35
N PHE A 10 -27.26 7.53 -0.37
CA PHE A 10 -28.46 7.39 0.46
C PHE A 10 -29.73 7.74 -0.31
N ASP A 11 -29.61 8.61 -1.31
CA ASP A 11 -30.65 8.85 -2.31
C ASP A 11 -30.26 8.18 -3.63
N LYS A 12 -31.13 7.29 -4.14
CA LYS A 12 -30.92 6.52 -5.39
C LYS A 12 -30.89 7.38 -6.66
N VAL A 13 -31.16 8.66 -6.59
CA VAL A 13 -31.01 9.61 -7.71
C VAL A 13 -29.54 9.86 -8.05
N TRP A 14 -28.63 9.71 -7.08
CA TRP A 14 -27.21 9.91 -7.29
C TRP A 14 -26.57 8.76 -8.06
N ASN A 15 -25.76 9.12 -9.07
CA ASN A 15 -24.90 8.15 -9.76
C ASN A 15 -23.49 8.19 -9.16
N VAL A 16 -23.08 7.10 -8.50
CA VAL A 16 -21.79 7.02 -7.80
C VAL A 16 -20.62 6.57 -8.71
N SER A 17 -20.83 6.33 -9.99
CA SER A 17 -19.82 5.75 -10.87
C SER A 17 -18.52 6.57 -10.96
N LYS A 18 -18.62 7.90 -11.09
CA LYS A 18 -17.45 8.80 -11.12
C LYS A 18 -16.73 8.85 -9.78
N PHE A 19 -17.48 8.87 -8.68
CA PHE A 19 -16.90 8.82 -7.33
C PHE A 19 -16.13 7.51 -7.12
N LEU A 20 -16.71 6.38 -7.53
CA LEU A 20 -16.06 5.08 -7.46
C LEU A 20 -14.78 5.03 -8.29
N TYR A 21 -14.82 5.53 -9.52
CA TYR A 21 -13.67 5.60 -10.42
C TYR A 21 -12.49 6.36 -9.78
N TYR A 22 -12.73 7.60 -9.34
CA TYR A 22 -11.66 8.42 -8.75
C TYR A 22 -11.18 7.89 -7.40
N SER A 23 -12.04 7.27 -6.60
CA SER A 23 -11.62 6.55 -5.39
C SER A 23 -10.67 5.40 -5.71
N MET A 24 -10.93 4.65 -6.79
CA MET A 24 -10.04 3.57 -7.26
C MET A 24 -8.71 4.12 -7.77
N VAL A 25 -8.71 5.22 -8.53
CA VAL A 25 -7.49 5.91 -8.96
C VAL A 25 -6.67 6.36 -7.74
N GLY A 26 -7.34 6.88 -6.71
CA GLY A 26 -6.70 7.21 -5.42
C GLY A 26 -6.03 6.04 -4.72
N LEU A 27 -6.48 4.81 -4.99
CA LEU A 27 -5.95 3.56 -4.40
C LEU A 27 -4.98 2.79 -5.31
N GLN A 28 -4.65 3.28 -6.50
CA GLN A 28 -3.84 2.53 -7.49
C GLN A 28 -2.42 2.17 -7.02
N HIS A 29 -1.87 2.90 -6.05
CA HIS A 29 -0.59 2.58 -5.42
C HIS A 29 -0.59 1.23 -4.69
N ARG A 30 -1.77 0.69 -4.34
CA ARG A 30 -1.94 -0.63 -3.73
C ARG A 30 -1.88 -1.79 -4.73
N GLY A 31 -1.94 -1.49 -6.03
CA GLY A 31 -1.83 -2.43 -7.13
C GLY A 31 -2.62 -1.94 -8.35
N TYR A 32 -2.11 -2.19 -9.54
CA TYR A 32 -2.64 -1.64 -10.79
C TYR A 32 -2.65 -2.62 -11.97
N ALA A 33 -2.41 -3.92 -11.73
CA ALA A 33 -2.35 -4.91 -12.79
C ALA A 33 -3.74 -5.35 -13.28
N SER A 34 -4.76 -5.23 -12.42
CA SER A 34 -6.15 -5.56 -12.74
C SER A 34 -7.07 -4.62 -11.98
N SER A 35 -8.13 -4.17 -12.63
CA SER A 35 -9.14 -3.30 -12.03
C SER A 35 -10.53 -3.74 -12.43
N GLY A 36 -11.50 -3.51 -11.54
CA GLY A 36 -12.87 -3.86 -11.81
C GLY A 36 -13.86 -3.13 -10.93
N VAL A 37 -15.06 -3.03 -11.43
CA VAL A 37 -16.21 -2.42 -10.74
C VAL A 37 -17.43 -3.32 -10.84
N VAL A 38 -18.26 -3.33 -9.82
CA VAL A 38 -19.63 -3.81 -9.85
C VAL A 38 -20.53 -2.66 -9.42
N MET A 39 -21.48 -2.29 -10.28
CA MET A 39 -22.44 -1.21 -10.03
C MET A 39 -23.84 -1.79 -9.86
N LEU A 40 -24.61 -1.20 -8.96
CA LEU A 40 -26.01 -1.52 -8.71
C LEU A 40 -26.91 -0.35 -9.11
N ASN A 41 -27.83 -0.63 -10.03
CA ASN A 41 -28.97 0.24 -10.34
C ASN A 41 -30.26 -0.55 -10.15
N GLN A 42 -30.78 -1.22 -11.18
CA GLN A 42 -31.85 -2.21 -11.09
C GLN A 42 -31.27 -3.60 -10.84
N ASP A 43 -30.17 -3.91 -11.53
CA ASP A 43 -29.39 -5.13 -11.41
C ASP A 43 -27.91 -4.83 -11.19
N MET A 44 -27.17 -5.81 -10.70
CA MET A 44 -25.71 -5.74 -10.62
C MET A 44 -25.08 -5.93 -11.99
N ARG A 45 -24.24 -4.98 -12.40
CA ARG A 45 -23.44 -5.07 -13.63
C ARG A 45 -21.98 -4.84 -13.33
N SER A 46 -21.11 -5.59 -13.99
CA SER A 46 -19.66 -5.55 -13.74
C SER A 46 -18.85 -5.26 -15.00
N VAL A 47 -17.70 -4.63 -14.79
CA VAL A 47 -16.59 -4.55 -15.75
C VAL A 47 -15.32 -4.89 -15.00
N VAL A 48 -14.58 -5.91 -15.46
CA VAL A 48 -13.30 -6.32 -14.89
C VAL A 48 -12.31 -6.47 -16.04
N LYS A 49 -11.16 -5.78 -15.93
CA LYS A 49 -10.10 -5.79 -16.96
C LYS A 49 -8.72 -5.86 -16.32
N ASP A 50 -7.76 -6.43 -17.06
CA ASP A 50 -6.35 -6.45 -16.66
C ASP A 50 -5.65 -5.13 -17.07
N VAL A 51 -6.11 -4.04 -16.48
CA VAL A 51 -5.63 -2.67 -16.71
C VAL A 51 -5.55 -1.92 -15.38
N SER A 52 -4.80 -0.80 -15.39
CA SER A 52 -4.80 0.12 -14.24
C SER A 52 -6.17 0.80 -14.08
N PRO A 53 -6.50 1.36 -12.89
CA PRO A 53 -7.76 2.08 -12.72
C PRO A 53 -7.90 3.27 -13.69
N GLU A 54 -6.81 3.96 -14.02
CA GLU A 54 -6.79 5.10 -14.96
C GLU A 54 -7.20 4.68 -16.37
N ASP A 55 -6.88 3.43 -16.77
CA ASP A 55 -7.21 2.86 -18.09
C ASP A 55 -8.52 2.07 -18.09
N LEU A 56 -9.22 2.00 -16.95
CA LEU A 56 -10.49 1.28 -16.83
C LEU A 56 -11.64 2.13 -17.37
N GLU A 57 -12.00 1.89 -18.61
CA GLU A 57 -13.20 2.49 -19.21
C GLU A 57 -14.44 1.66 -18.90
N PHE A 58 -15.46 2.29 -18.33
CA PHE A 58 -16.79 1.70 -18.12
C PHE A 58 -17.90 2.77 -18.20
N GLN A 59 -19.06 2.35 -18.67
CA GLN A 59 -20.27 3.19 -18.81
C GLN A 59 -21.41 2.65 -17.94
N LEU A 60 -21.06 2.10 -16.77
CA LEU A 60 -22.05 1.62 -15.82
C LEU A 60 -22.50 2.75 -14.91
N GLU A 61 -23.79 2.85 -14.68
CA GLU A 61 -24.40 3.78 -13.74
C GLU A 61 -25.03 3.02 -12.57
N GLY A 62 -25.06 3.64 -11.42
CA GLY A 62 -25.67 3.07 -10.23
C GLY A 62 -25.61 3.98 -9.03
N TRP A 63 -26.47 3.73 -8.07
CA TRP A 63 -26.54 4.43 -6.79
C TRP A 63 -25.71 3.75 -5.69
N ALA A 64 -25.23 2.54 -5.95
CA ALA A 64 -24.22 1.84 -5.14
C ALA A 64 -23.22 1.14 -6.06
N GLY A 65 -22.01 0.93 -5.54
CA GLY A 65 -20.97 0.22 -6.30
C GLY A 65 -19.79 -0.18 -5.45
N ILE A 66 -19.10 -1.22 -5.87
CA ILE A 66 -17.80 -1.62 -5.32
C ILE A 66 -16.73 -1.64 -6.40
N GLY A 67 -15.51 -1.27 -6.02
CA GLY A 67 -14.34 -1.21 -6.88
C GLY A 67 -13.16 -1.97 -6.31
N TYR A 68 -12.33 -2.47 -7.22
CA TYR A 68 -11.09 -3.17 -6.93
C TYR A 68 -9.98 -2.66 -7.86
N THR A 69 -8.80 -2.47 -7.31
CA THR A 69 -7.55 -2.32 -8.06
C THR A 69 -6.46 -3.12 -7.37
N GLY A 70 -5.72 -3.97 -8.10
CA GLY A 70 -4.76 -4.85 -7.45
C GLY A 70 -3.93 -5.69 -8.40
N SER A 71 -3.16 -6.61 -7.82
CA SER A 71 -2.34 -7.57 -8.55
C SER A 71 -3.07 -8.86 -8.92
N ARG A 72 -4.17 -9.18 -8.22
CA ARG A 72 -4.99 -10.35 -8.54
C ARG A 72 -6.02 -10.04 -9.61
N ARG A 73 -6.18 -10.96 -10.56
CA ARG A 73 -7.17 -10.85 -11.64
C ARG A 73 -8.54 -11.33 -11.19
N GLY A 74 -9.58 -10.86 -11.87
CA GLY A 74 -10.95 -11.36 -11.74
C GLY A 74 -11.74 -10.77 -10.55
N TYR A 75 -11.26 -9.71 -9.89
CA TYR A 75 -12.02 -9.01 -8.86
C TYR A 75 -12.63 -7.70 -9.37
N PRO A 76 -13.80 -7.29 -8.83
CA PRO A 76 -14.68 -7.97 -7.86
C PRO A 76 -15.32 -9.24 -8.43
N ILE A 77 -15.53 -10.27 -7.60
CA ILE A 77 -16.36 -11.44 -7.97
C ILE A 77 -17.79 -11.21 -7.48
N HIS A 78 -18.78 -11.72 -8.22
CA HIS A 78 -20.17 -11.54 -7.84
C HIS A 78 -21.07 -12.67 -8.35
N ASN A 79 -22.24 -12.78 -7.73
CA ASN A 79 -23.41 -13.49 -8.22
C ASN A 79 -24.57 -12.49 -8.31
N ASP A 80 -25.80 -12.97 -8.49
CA ASP A 80 -26.99 -12.11 -8.64
C ASP A 80 -27.37 -11.38 -7.34
N GLU A 81 -26.88 -11.82 -6.18
CA GLU A 81 -27.26 -11.30 -4.86
C GLU A 81 -26.16 -10.49 -4.17
N VAL A 82 -24.89 -10.83 -4.42
CA VAL A 82 -23.75 -10.25 -3.70
C VAL A 82 -22.55 -10.09 -4.62
N ALA A 83 -21.84 -8.97 -4.48
CA ALA A 83 -20.51 -8.74 -5.06
C ALA A 83 -19.49 -8.52 -3.95
N ILE A 84 -18.26 -9.04 -4.09
CA ILE A 84 -17.17 -8.89 -3.10
C ILE A 84 -15.86 -8.45 -3.75
N ALA A 85 -15.15 -7.55 -3.08
CA ALA A 85 -13.78 -7.15 -3.36
C ALA A 85 -12.91 -7.42 -2.10
N VAL A 86 -11.70 -7.96 -2.30
CA VAL A 86 -10.85 -8.43 -1.19
C VAL A 86 -9.44 -7.84 -1.31
N ASP A 87 -8.92 -7.24 -0.25
CA ASP A 87 -7.49 -6.95 -0.06
C ASP A 87 -6.88 -7.97 0.90
N GLY A 88 -5.78 -8.58 0.50
CA GLY A 88 -5.14 -9.65 1.25
C GLY A 88 -5.44 -11.05 0.68
N VAL A 89 -5.48 -12.05 1.54
CA VAL A 89 -5.68 -13.46 1.14
C VAL A 89 -6.91 -14.02 1.83
N LEU A 90 -7.96 -14.27 1.07
CA LEU A 90 -9.15 -15.04 1.45
C LEU A 90 -9.03 -16.41 0.81
N ARG A 91 -9.16 -17.47 1.60
CA ARG A 91 -9.12 -18.84 1.09
C ARG A 91 -10.46 -19.18 0.44
N ASP A 92 -10.41 -19.74 -0.77
CA ASP A 92 -11.58 -20.15 -1.56
C ASP A 92 -12.68 -19.05 -1.67
N PRO A 93 -12.40 -17.96 -2.40
CA PRO A 93 -13.31 -16.82 -2.51
C PRO A 93 -14.68 -17.17 -3.11
N GLU A 94 -14.73 -18.15 -4.01
CA GLU A 94 -15.98 -18.59 -4.67
C GLU A 94 -16.91 -19.31 -3.69
N SER A 95 -16.38 -20.23 -2.89
CA SER A 95 -17.14 -20.89 -1.82
C SER A 95 -17.56 -19.90 -0.74
N PHE A 96 -16.67 -18.95 -0.40
CA PHE A 96 -17.00 -17.89 0.53
C PHE A 96 -18.14 -17.02 0.01
N LEU A 97 -18.13 -16.60 -1.26
CA LEU A 97 -19.22 -15.81 -1.86
C LEU A 97 -20.57 -16.52 -1.72
N LYS A 98 -20.64 -17.82 -2.02
CA LYS A 98 -21.84 -18.63 -1.85
C LYS A 98 -22.32 -18.72 -0.41
N ALA A 99 -21.40 -18.88 0.53
CA ALA A 99 -21.72 -18.91 1.97
C ALA A 99 -22.19 -17.53 2.48
N PHE A 100 -21.53 -16.46 2.06
CA PHE A 100 -21.85 -15.07 2.41
C PHE A 100 -23.26 -14.66 1.92
N THR A 101 -23.65 -15.13 0.74
CA THR A 101 -25.00 -14.92 0.19
C THR A 101 -26.08 -15.53 1.09
N LYS A 102 -25.81 -16.68 1.71
CA LYS A 102 -26.78 -17.37 2.59
C LYS A 102 -26.81 -16.79 4.00
N ASP A 103 -25.64 -16.61 4.59
CA ASP A 103 -25.48 -16.11 5.96
C ASP A 103 -24.12 -15.40 6.07
N ARG A 104 -24.13 -14.09 5.99
CA ARG A 104 -22.91 -13.28 5.98
C ARG A 104 -22.09 -13.38 7.27
N GLU A 105 -22.75 -13.45 8.41
CA GLU A 105 -22.06 -13.50 9.71
C GLU A 105 -21.34 -14.82 9.89
N LYS A 106 -22.04 -15.92 9.66
CA LYS A 106 -21.47 -17.26 9.71
C LYS A 106 -20.35 -17.44 8.70
N ALA A 107 -20.50 -16.92 7.47
CA ALA A 107 -19.44 -16.95 6.46
C ALA A 107 -18.18 -16.21 6.93
N LEU A 108 -18.32 -15.05 7.59
CA LEU A 108 -17.20 -14.30 8.16
C LEU A 108 -16.57 -14.99 9.37
N GLU A 109 -17.36 -15.62 10.24
CA GLU A 109 -16.87 -16.43 11.35
C GLU A 109 -16.03 -17.61 10.88
N GLU A 110 -16.45 -18.29 9.82
CA GLU A 110 -15.77 -19.47 9.24
C GLU A 110 -14.64 -19.10 8.27
N ALA A 111 -14.58 -17.83 7.83
CA ALA A 111 -13.60 -17.36 6.85
C ALA A 111 -12.16 -17.60 7.32
N ARG A 112 -11.34 -18.13 6.39
CA ARG A 112 -9.91 -18.37 6.60
C ARG A 112 -9.10 -17.46 5.69
N GLY A 113 -8.03 -16.88 6.24
CA GLY A 113 -7.17 -15.96 5.50
C GLY A 113 -6.75 -14.77 6.36
N ALA A 114 -6.06 -13.82 5.76
CA ALA A 114 -5.71 -12.53 6.34
C ALA A 114 -6.11 -11.45 5.32
N PHE A 115 -7.23 -10.76 5.57
CA PHE A 115 -7.87 -9.93 4.56
C PHE A 115 -8.77 -8.85 5.14
N SER A 116 -9.00 -7.83 4.30
CA SER A 116 -10.15 -6.93 4.41
C SER A 116 -11.07 -7.13 3.21
N LEU A 117 -12.36 -6.96 3.42
CA LEU A 117 -13.41 -7.21 2.45
C LEU A 117 -14.34 -6.02 2.35
N VAL A 118 -14.75 -5.69 1.13
CA VAL A 118 -15.91 -4.84 0.84
C VAL A 118 -16.89 -5.66 0.02
N ALA A 119 -18.14 -5.74 0.48
CA ALA A 119 -19.21 -6.38 -0.25
C ALA A 119 -20.36 -5.42 -0.54
N MET A 120 -21.11 -5.69 -1.60
CA MET A 120 -22.35 -5.02 -1.94
C MET A 120 -23.44 -6.06 -2.13
N THR A 121 -24.58 -5.89 -1.46
CA THR A 121 -25.75 -6.76 -1.65
C THR A 121 -26.69 -6.22 -2.72
N ARG A 122 -27.58 -7.05 -3.24
CA ARG A 122 -28.63 -6.64 -4.19
C ARG A 122 -29.58 -5.59 -3.63
N ASP A 123 -29.77 -5.57 -2.30
CA ASP A 123 -30.58 -4.54 -1.62
C ASP A 123 -29.82 -3.21 -1.48
N GLY A 124 -28.54 -3.18 -1.88
CA GLY A 124 -27.68 -1.99 -1.91
C GLY A 124 -26.95 -1.72 -0.61
N GLU A 125 -26.93 -2.64 0.35
CA GLU A 125 -26.05 -2.48 1.51
C GLU A 125 -24.58 -2.59 1.09
N ILE A 126 -23.73 -1.72 1.62
CA ILE A 126 -22.28 -1.87 1.57
C ILE A 126 -21.80 -2.44 2.90
N VAL A 127 -21.10 -3.58 2.82
CA VAL A 127 -20.56 -4.28 3.98
C VAL A 127 -19.04 -4.23 3.94
N GLY A 128 -18.43 -3.75 5.01
CA GLY A 128 -16.99 -3.83 5.24
C GLY A 128 -16.69 -4.82 6.34
N TYR A 129 -15.68 -5.67 6.16
CA TYR A 129 -15.18 -6.55 7.20
C TYR A 129 -13.65 -6.54 7.21
N ARG A 130 -13.08 -6.45 8.39
CA ARG A 130 -11.65 -6.56 8.62
C ARG A 130 -11.39 -7.81 9.47
N ASP A 131 -10.48 -8.69 9.03
CA ASP A 131 -10.22 -9.93 9.77
C ASP A 131 -9.70 -9.67 11.19
N GLU A 132 -9.70 -10.69 12.05
CA GLU A 132 -9.33 -10.59 13.47
C GLU A 132 -7.90 -10.08 13.70
N THR A 133 -7.00 -10.22 12.73
CA THR A 133 -5.63 -9.71 12.84
C THR A 133 -5.51 -8.23 12.46
N GLY A 134 -6.39 -7.76 11.60
CA GLY A 134 -6.33 -6.41 11.07
C GLY A 134 -5.07 -6.12 10.26
N VAL A 135 -4.44 -7.15 9.68
CA VAL A 135 -3.24 -7.01 8.84
C VAL A 135 -3.47 -6.04 7.69
N ARG A 136 -4.67 -6.05 7.10
CA ARG A 136 -5.05 -5.11 6.05
C ARG A 136 -5.90 -3.97 6.63
N PRO A 137 -5.63 -2.72 6.23
CA PRO A 137 -6.43 -1.59 6.68
C PRO A 137 -7.82 -1.60 6.02
N LEU A 138 -8.80 -1.01 6.72
CA LEU A 138 -10.11 -0.72 6.19
C LEU A 138 -10.71 0.47 6.94
N SER A 139 -11.23 1.43 6.20
CA SER A 139 -11.70 2.71 6.70
C SER A 139 -13.17 2.95 6.36
N LEU A 140 -13.88 3.58 7.29
CA LEU A 140 -15.25 4.04 7.16
C LEU A 140 -15.27 5.56 7.04
N GLY A 141 -16.06 6.09 6.13
CA GLY A 141 -16.28 7.52 5.96
C GLY A 141 -17.50 7.83 5.11
N GLY A 142 -17.55 9.01 4.52
CA GLY A 142 -18.66 9.43 3.71
C GLY A 142 -18.37 10.69 2.90
N PHE A 143 -19.35 11.09 2.10
CA PHE A 143 -19.35 12.34 1.37
C PHE A 143 -20.57 13.15 1.86
N GLY A 144 -20.33 14.10 2.76
CA GLY A 144 -21.38 14.84 3.42
C GLY A 144 -22.42 13.95 4.10
N PHE A 145 -23.69 14.21 3.82
CA PHE A 145 -24.85 13.38 4.23
C PHE A 145 -25.41 12.55 3.07
N ASP A 146 -24.74 12.54 1.92
CA ASP A 146 -25.28 11.97 0.69
C ASP A 146 -24.80 10.55 0.44
N MET A 147 -23.56 10.20 0.87
CA MET A 147 -22.95 8.89 0.58
C MET A 147 -22.18 8.32 1.77
N GLY A 148 -22.32 7.01 1.94
CA GLY A 148 -21.45 6.21 2.82
C GLY A 148 -20.35 5.53 2.03
N ILE A 149 -19.14 5.45 2.60
CA ILE A 149 -17.94 4.93 1.94
C ILE A 149 -17.17 3.98 2.86
N ILE A 150 -16.78 2.84 2.33
CA ILE A 150 -15.81 1.94 2.96
C ILE A 150 -14.66 1.73 1.97
N ALA A 151 -13.42 1.92 2.41
CA ALA A 151 -12.26 1.79 1.54
C ALA A 151 -11.01 1.31 2.29
N SER A 152 -10.04 0.75 1.57
CA SER A 152 -8.75 0.32 2.14
C SER A 152 -8.03 1.44 2.88
N GLU A 153 -8.08 2.67 2.35
CA GLU A 153 -7.41 3.84 2.94
C GLU A 153 -8.31 5.08 2.88
N PRO A 154 -8.14 6.04 3.83
CA PRO A 154 -8.85 7.31 3.82
C PRO A 154 -8.68 8.11 2.53
N VAL A 155 -7.56 7.97 1.86
CA VAL A 155 -7.26 8.67 0.61
C VAL A 155 -8.30 8.43 -0.49
N ALA A 156 -8.92 7.25 -0.53
CA ALA A 156 -10.02 6.96 -1.47
C ALA A 156 -11.23 7.89 -1.27
N MET A 157 -11.41 8.40 -0.06
CA MET A 157 -12.47 9.34 0.30
C MET A 157 -12.03 10.77 0.01
N SER A 158 -10.82 11.15 0.45
CA SER A 158 -10.33 12.53 0.32
C SER A 158 -10.16 12.99 -1.13
N VAL A 159 -9.78 12.10 -2.06
CA VAL A 159 -9.63 12.45 -3.48
C VAL A 159 -10.97 12.83 -4.15
N ILE A 160 -12.09 12.40 -3.60
CA ILE A 160 -13.43 12.74 -4.08
C ILE A 160 -14.09 13.83 -3.23
N GLY A 161 -13.37 14.43 -2.27
CA GLY A 161 -13.90 15.43 -1.35
C GLY A 161 -14.71 14.87 -0.18
N GLY A 162 -14.60 13.58 0.10
CA GLY A 162 -15.24 12.92 1.23
C GLY A 162 -14.39 12.95 2.50
N ASP A 163 -15.01 12.60 3.61
CA ASP A 163 -14.43 12.64 4.95
C ASP A 163 -14.20 11.24 5.50
N PHE A 164 -13.01 11.03 6.07
CA PHE A 164 -12.72 9.89 6.93
C PHE A 164 -13.43 10.04 8.28
N ARG A 165 -14.07 8.99 8.77
CA ARG A 165 -14.74 8.97 10.07
C ARG A 165 -13.99 8.16 11.11
N ARG A 166 -13.67 6.91 10.79
CA ARG A 166 -12.89 6.00 11.63
C ARG A 166 -12.40 4.79 10.84
N GLU A 167 -11.50 4.08 11.44
CA GLU A 167 -11.14 2.75 10.95
C GLU A 167 -12.14 1.68 11.40
N ILE A 168 -12.28 0.64 10.58
CA ILE A 168 -12.97 -0.60 10.95
C ILE A 168 -11.99 -1.42 11.77
N GLN A 169 -12.42 -1.82 12.97
CA GLN A 169 -11.55 -2.53 13.91
C GLN A 169 -11.33 -3.99 13.47
N PRO A 170 -10.22 -4.63 13.91
CA PRO A 170 -10.02 -6.06 13.67
C PRO A 170 -11.18 -6.92 14.20
N GLY A 171 -11.68 -7.82 13.36
CA GLY A 171 -12.84 -8.67 13.65
C GLY A 171 -14.20 -7.99 13.50
N GLU A 172 -14.23 -6.70 13.13
CA GLU A 172 -15.45 -5.91 13.00
C GLU A 172 -16.04 -5.99 11.59
N MET A 173 -17.36 -6.18 11.53
CA MET A 173 -18.19 -5.98 10.34
C MET A 173 -18.96 -4.67 10.49
N VAL A 174 -18.91 -3.82 9.47
CA VAL A 174 -19.72 -2.60 9.34
C VAL A 174 -20.64 -2.74 8.15
N THR A 175 -21.90 -2.43 8.32
CA THR A 175 -22.91 -2.39 7.25
C THR A 175 -23.45 -0.97 7.10
N ILE A 176 -23.34 -0.41 5.91
CA ILE A 176 -23.97 0.86 5.51
C ILE A 176 -25.22 0.53 4.72
N SER A 177 -26.36 1.07 5.15
CA SER A 177 -27.61 1.06 4.41
C SER A 177 -28.10 2.48 4.18
N SER A 178 -29.15 2.68 3.39
CA SER A 178 -29.76 4.00 3.18
C SER A 178 -30.32 4.63 4.49
N LEU A 179 -30.57 3.81 5.51
CA LEU A 179 -31.18 4.26 6.75
C LEU A 179 -30.20 4.41 7.91
N ASN A 180 -29.13 3.61 7.94
CA ASN A 180 -28.23 3.59 9.08
C ASN A 180 -26.88 2.95 8.77
N VAL A 181 -25.95 3.13 9.71
CA VAL A 181 -24.66 2.44 9.75
C VAL A 181 -24.66 1.55 11.01
N LYS A 182 -24.50 0.23 10.82
CA LYS A 182 -24.44 -0.74 11.90
C LYS A 182 -23.04 -1.32 11.98
N SER A 183 -22.59 -1.59 13.21
CA SER A 183 -21.32 -2.24 13.50
C SER A 183 -21.57 -3.47 14.35
N ARG A 184 -20.83 -4.55 14.07
CA ARG A 184 -20.90 -5.80 14.83
C ARG A 184 -19.51 -6.44 14.90
N GLN A 185 -19.10 -6.83 16.12
CA GLN A 185 -17.90 -7.63 16.31
C GLN A 185 -18.23 -9.10 15.95
N ILE A 186 -17.55 -9.64 14.94
CA ILE A 186 -17.72 -11.02 14.45
C ILE A 186 -16.70 -11.94 15.09
N LYS A 187 -15.44 -11.49 15.19
CA LYS A 187 -14.36 -12.26 15.84
C LYS A 187 -13.63 -11.40 16.85
N GLU A 188 -13.12 -12.03 17.91
CA GLU A 188 -12.25 -11.34 18.87
C GLU A 188 -10.97 -10.84 18.22
N PRO A 189 -10.57 -9.59 18.48
CA PRO A 189 -9.37 -9.00 17.89
C PRO A 189 -8.08 -9.69 18.33
N ARG A 190 -7.23 -10.04 17.37
CA ARG A 190 -5.86 -10.55 17.55
C ARG A 190 -4.88 -9.64 16.82
N LYS A 191 -4.84 -8.38 17.21
CA LYS A 191 -4.18 -7.29 16.49
C LYS A 191 -2.74 -7.63 16.07
N ALA A 192 -2.47 -7.52 14.76
CA ALA A 192 -1.15 -7.71 14.16
C ALA A 192 -1.05 -6.88 12.87
N TYR A 193 -1.00 -5.57 13.00
CA TYR A 193 -1.02 -4.64 11.87
C TYR A 193 0.23 -4.76 11.00
N CYS A 194 0.08 -4.78 9.69
CA CYS A 194 1.20 -4.89 8.77
C CYS A 194 2.16 -3.69 8.91
N SER A 195 3.43 -3.95 9.24
CA SER A 195 4.44 -2.90 9.33
C SER A 195 4.79 -2.28 7.97
N ILE A 196 4.65 -3.04 6.88
CA ILE A 196 4.90 -2.57 5.52
C ILE A 196 3.87 -1.52 5.06
N GLU A 197 2.66 -1.50 5.64
CA GLU A 197 1.71 -0.43 5.37
C GLU A 197 2.31 0.94 5.73
N TYR A 198 3.01 1.06 6.86
CA TYR A 198 3.66 2.31 7.26
C TYR A 198 4.92 2.63 6.45
N VAL A 199 5.74 1.62 6.17
CA VAL A 199 7.02 1.80 5.49
C VAL A 199 6.83 2.17 4.01
N TYR A 200 5.97 1.42 3.31
CA TYR A 200 5.88 1.47 1.86
C TYR A 200 4.45 1.57 1.33
N GLN A 201 3.54 0.66 1.78
CA GLN A 201 2.32 0.38 1.06
C GLN A 201 1.29 1.50 1.13
N ALA A 202 1.03 2.06 2.31
CA ALA A 202 0.04 3.11 2.44
C ALA A 202 0.55 4.43 1.83
N ARG A 203 -0.36 5.19 1.25
CA ARG A 203 -0.05 6.48 0.67
C ARG A 203 0.34 7.48 1.75
N ILE A 204 1.25 8.38 1.43
CA ILE A 204 1.86 9.30 2.39
C ILE A 204 0.86 10.20 3.13
N ASP A 205 -0.22 10.57 2.44
CA ASP A 205 -1.32 11.40 2.95
C ASP A 205 -2.43 10.58 3.63
N SER A 206 -2.24 9.27 3.77
CA SER A 206 -3.16 8.38 4.49
C SER A 206 -2.90 8.35 5.99
N GLN A 207 -3.92 7.90 6.70
CA GLN A 207 -3.84 7.46 8.09
C GLN A 207 -4.11 5.96 8.14
N VAL A 208 -3.30 5.20 8.89
CA VAL A 208 -3.43 3.77 9.07
C VAL A 208 -3.31 3.43 10.54
N ASN A 209 -4.32 2.74 11.09
CA ASN A 209 -4.41 2.38 12.50
C ASN A 209 -4.15 3.60 13.41
N GLU A 210 -4.85 4.71 13.14
CA GLU A 210 -4.78 5.98 13.89
C GLU A 210 -3.43 6.73 13.79
N ASN A 211 -2.47 6.22 13.01
CA ASN A 211 -1.19 6.86 12.79
C ASN A 211 -1.13 7.50 11.38
N SER A 212 -0.71 8.76 11.33
CA SER A 212 -0.34 9.42 10.08
C SER A 212 0.85 8.69 9.45
N VAL A 213 0.73 8.30 8.19
CA VAL A 213 1.81 7.64 7.44
C VAL A 213 3.00 8.59 7.27
N TYR A 214 2.73 9.88 6.95
CA TYR A 214 3.76 10.89 6.82
C TYR A 214 4.59 11.04 8.10
N GLU A 215 3.93 11.29 9.24
CA GLU A 215 4.61 11.48 10.52
C GLU A 215 5.38 10.22 10.95
N THR A 216 4.81 9.05 10.70
CA THR A 216 5.49 7.78 11.01
C THR A 216 6.77 7.62 10.18
N ARG A 217 6.73 7.96 8.90
CA ARG A 217 7.93 7.93 8.04
C ARG A 217 8.97 8.99 8.45
N VAL A 218 8.55 10.16 8.91
CA VAL A 218 9.48 11.15 9.49
C VAL A 218 10.16 10.59 10.72
N ARG A 219 9.41 9.97 11.66
CA ARG A 219 9.99 9.32 12.86
C ARG A 219 10.93 8.17 12.52
N ILE A 220 10.65 7.40 11.46
CA ILE A 220 11.59 6.37 10.96
C ILE A 220 12.91 7.03 10.54
N GLY A 221 12.88 8.16 9.84
CA GLY A 221 14.07 8.91 9.48
C GLY A 221 14.85 9.42 10.68
N GLU A 222 14.17 9.94 11.70
CA GLU A 222 14.78 10.36 12.95
C GLU A 222 15.44 9.18 13.69
N GLN A 223 14.78 8.02 13.70
CA GLN A 223 15.32 6.81 14.31
C GLN A 223 16.55 6.28 13.56
N LEU A 224 16.56 6.32 12.21
CA LEU A 224 17.75 6.01 11.41
C LEU A 224 18.92 6.93 11.77
N ALA A 225 18.66 8.22 12.03
CA ALA A 225 19.67 9.18 12.43
C ALA A 225 20.24 8.87 13.84
N GLU A 226 19.43 8.35 14.75
CA GLU A 226 19.88 7.89 16.07
C GLU A 226 20.75 6.62 15.96
N GLU A 227 20.35 5.65 15.12
CA GLU A 227 21.06 4.38 14.97
C GLU A 227 22.34 4.51 14.15
N LYS A 228 22.33 5.34 13.10
CA LYS A 228 23.44 5.47 12.15
C LYS A 228 23.66 6.92 11.71
N PRO A 229 24.22 7.78 12.55
CA PRO A 229 24.60 9.13 12.14
C PRO A 229 25.79 9.07 11.17
N ILE A 230 25.64 9.65 9.98
CA ILE A 230 26.67 9.69 8.93
C ILE A 230 27.08 11.14 8.68
N LYS A 231 28.38 11.42 8.64
CA LYS A 231 28.92 12.70 8.22
C LYS A 231 28.85 12.83 6.71
N ALA A 232 27.92 13.60 6.19
CA ALA A 232 27.68 13.79 4.78
C ALA A 232 27.42 15.27 4.45
N ASP A 233 27.47 15.61 3.17
CA ASP A 233 27.23 16.96 2.68
C ASP A 233 25.74 17.15 2.30
N THR A 234 25.03 16.06 1.99
CA THR A 234 23.62 16.09 1.61
C THR A 234 22.91 14.78 1.93
N VAL A 235 21.62 14.90 2.21
CA VAL A 235 20.66 13.79 2.35
C VAL A 235 19.71 13.82 1.17
N ILE A 236 19.46 12.66 0.57
CA ILE A 236 18.56 12.47 -0.56
C ILE A 236 17.62 11.30 -0.26
N GLY A 237 16.31 11.51 -0.39
CA GLY A 237 15.33 10.43 -0.37
C GLY A 237 15.01 9.95 -1.77
N VAL A 238 14.89 8.64 -1.95
CA VAL A 238 14.36 8.06 -3.19
C VAL A 238 12.87 8.41 -3.30
N PRO A 239 12.45 9.16 -4.34
CA PRO A 239 11.04 9.56 -4.45
C PRO A 239 10.12 8.37 -4.82
N ASP A 240 8.88 8.38 -4.36
CA ASP A 240 8.26 9.39 -3.49
C ASP A 240 8.25 8.91 -2.02
N THR A 241 8.38 7.62 -1.79
CA THR A 241 8.11 6.92 -0.52
C THR A 241 9.12 7.28 0.55
N ALA A 242 10.41 7.43 0.18
CA ALA A 242 11.49 7.68 1.13
C ALA A 242 11.76 9.17 1.42
N LEU A 243 11.06 10.09 0.77
CA LEU A 243 11.24 11.53 1.03
C LEU A 243 10.99 11.90 2.52
N PRO A 244 9.92 11.44 3.19
CA PRO A 244 9.72 11.77 4.60
C PRO A 244 10.79 11.19 5.53
N PHE A 245 11.37 10.02 5.20
CA PHE A 245 12.50 9.47 5.96
C PHE A 245 13.71 10.42 5.87
N ALA A 246 13.99 10.91 4.64
CA ALA A 246 15.06 11.87 4.41
C ALA A 246 14.81 13.20 5.17
N VAL A 247 13.56 13.65 5.26
CA VAL A 247 13.17 14.80 6.07
C VAL A 247 13.50 14.59 7.55
N GLY A 248 13.10 13.45 8.12
CA GLY A 248 13.36 13.11 9.52
C GLY A 248 14.85 13.01 9.83
N TYR A 249 15.59 12.29 8.99
CA TYR A 249 17.04 12.11 9.12
C TYR A 249 17.81 13.44 9.03
N SER A 250 17.49 14.24 8.02
CA SER A 250 18.07 15.55 7.78
C SER A 250 17.86 16.51 8.97
N ARG A 251 16.62 16.61 9.46
CA ARG A 251 16.26 17.45 10.62
C ARG A 251 17.00 17.04 11.89
N LYS A 252 17.09 15.75 12.16
CA LYS A 252 17.72 15.22 13.38
C LYS A 252 19.21 15.51 13.45
N LEU A 253 19.90 15.46 12.29
CA LEU A 253 21.36 15.66 12.22
C LEU A 253 21.77 17.08 11.77
N GLY A 254 20.81 17.93 11.38
CA GLY A 254 21.13 19.26 10.84
C GLY A 254 21.83 19.21 9.48
N LEU A 255 21.61 18.15 8.69
CA LEU A 255 22.21 17.99 7.36
C LEU A 255 21.32 18.66 6.30
N GLN A 256 21.94 19.07 5.18
CA GLN A 256 21.21 19.59 4.01
C GLN A 256 20.36 18.49 3.37
N LEU A 257 19.06 18.76 3.19
CA LEU A 257 18.17 17.93 2.36
C LEU A 257 18.13 18.49 0.95
N ASP A 258 18.47 17.66 -0.03
CA ASP A 258 18.41 18.04 -1.45
C ASP A 258 17.44 17.14 -2.23
N LEU A 259 16.82 17.69 -3.28
CA LEU A 259 16.11 16.93 -4.29
C LEU A 259 17.13 16.25 -5.20
N GLY A 260 17.44 14.98 -4.95
CA GLY A 260 18.43 14.23 -5.72
C GLY A 260 17.94 13.71 -7.06
N PHE A 261 16.61 13.60 -7.22
CA PHE A 261 15.97 12.99 -8.38
C PHE A 261 14.77 13.79 -8.86
N THR A 262 14.50 13.69 -10.17
CA THR A 262 13.23 14.12 -10.77
C THR A 262 12.60 12.93 -11.51
N ARG A 263 11.28 12.91 -11.59
CA ARG A 263 10.52 11.96 -12.41
C ARG A 263 10.10 12.63 -13.71
N THR A 264 10.16 11.89 -14.82
CA THR A 264 9.70 12.36 -16.11
C THR A 264 8.38 11.68 -16.47
N GLY A 265 7.28 12.43 -16.46
CA GLY A 265 5.97 12.03 -17.00
C GLY A 265 5.28 10.85 -16.31
N SER A 266 4.24 10.36 -16.96
CA SER A 266 3.50 9.15 -16.54
C SER A 266 4.39 7.91 -16.56
N PRO A 267 4.16 6.93 -15.66
CA PRO A 267 4.99 5.73 -15.62
C PRO A 267 4.89 4.96 -16.93
N ILE A 268 5.97 5.01 -17.73
CA ILE A 268 6.08 4.16 -18.91
C ILE A 268 6.10 2.71 -18.44
N ARG A 269 5.24 1.86 -19.00
CA ARG A 269 5.15 0.43 -18.71
C ARG A 269 6.41 -0.31 -19.21
N THR A 270 7.54 -0.12 -18.50
CA THR A 270 8.84 -0.70 -18.87
C THR A 270 8.93 -2.19 -18.61
N MET A 271 8.07 -2.75 -17.78
CA MET A 271 8.06 -4.19 -17.49
C MET A 271 7.58 -5.05 -18.66
N LEU A 272 6.84 -4.47 -19.61
CA LEU A 272 6.34 -5.17 -20.80
C LEU A 272 7.25 -5.00 -22.01
N ALA A 273 8.33 -4.21 -21.92
CA ALA A 273 9.26 -4.02 -23.02
C ALA A 273 10.19 -5.23 -23.13
N SER A 274 10.14 -5.93 -24.26
CA SER A 274 11.06 -7.00 -24.62
C SER A 274 12.47 -6.46 -24.93
N ASP A 275 12.61 -5.17 -25.21
CA ASP A 275 13.84 -4.51 -25.58
C ASP A 275 14.64 -4.03 -24.35
N SER A 276 15.91 -4.42 -24.29
CA SER A 276 16.85 -4.03 -23.23
C SER A 276 17.07 -2.50 -23.18
N PHE A 277 17.02 -1.80 -24.31
CA PHE A 277 17.14 -0.33 -24.37
C PHE A 277 15.96 0.35 -23.69
N LEU A 278 14.73 -0.09 -23.96
CA LEU A 278 13.52 0.46 -23.32
C LEU A 278 13.50 0.20 -21.80
N LYS A 279 14.08 -0.92 -21.34
CA LYS A 279 14.24 -1.17 -19.89
C LYS A 279 15.18 -0.16 -19.24
N ILE A 280 16.33 0.12 -19.87
CA ILE A 280 17.32 1.09 -19.36
C ILE A 280 16.73 2.51 -19.36
N VAL A 281 16.14 2.93 -20.49
CA VAL A 281 15.51 4.25 -20.61
C VAL A 281 14.38 4.42 -19.62
N GLY A 282 13.56 3.39 -19.42
CA GLY A 282 12.45 3.43 -18.47
C GLY A 282 12.86 3.57 -17.02
N VAL A 283 14.00 2.98 -16.62
CA VAL A 283 14.57 3.20 -15.28
C VAL A 283 15.03 4.65 -15.11
N GLN A 284 15.71 5.21 -16.11
CA GLN A 284 16.19 6.60 -16.08
C GLN A 284 15.03 7.62 -16.12
N LEU A 285 13.97 7.33 -16.88
CA LEU A 285 12.76 8.18 -16.88
C LEU A 285 12.03 8.18 -15.52
N LYS A 286 12.10 7.08 -14.79
CA LYS A 286 11.51 6.99 -13.45
C LYS A 286 12.29 7.76 -12.38
N LEU A 287 13.62 7.77 -12.47
CA LEU A 287 14.52 8.36 -11.46
C LEU A 287 15.72 9.02 -12.19
N ASN A 288 15.52 10.25 -12.64
CA ASN A 288 16.60 11.00 -13.29
C ASN A 288 17.36 11.84 -12.23
N PRO A 289 18.65 11.56 -11.97
CA PRO A 289 19.39 12.23 -10.91
C PRO A 289 19.76 13.68 -11.29
N ILE A 290 19.79 14.57 -10.29
CA ILE A 290 20.08 16.00 -10.43
C ILE A 290 21.54 16.25 -10.12
N LYS A 291 22.36 16.59 -11.13
CA LYS A 291 23.81 16.79 -10.97
C LYS A 291 24.18 17.80 -9.87
N GLY A 292 23.49 18.94 -9.81
CA GLY A 292 23.76 19.97 -8.79
C GLY A 292 23.55 19.54 -7.35
N ALA A 293 22.70 18.52 -7.14
CA ALA A 293 22.45 17.94 -5.81
C ALA A 293 23.58 17.01 -5.35
N VAL A 294 24.36 16.41 -6.27
CA VAL A 294 25.27 15.29 -5.92
C VAL A 294 26.73 15.52 -6.29
N PHE A 295 27.03 16.37 -7.28
CA PHE A 295 28.39 16.55 -7.78
C PHE A 295 29.38 17.00 -6.70
N GLY A 296 30.42 16.21 -6.50
CA GLY A 296 31.47 16.49 -5.53
C GLY A 296 31.07 16.27 -4.06
N LYS A 297 29.85 15.77 -3.77
CA LYS A 297 29.31 15.62 -2.42
C LYS A 297 29.42 14.18 -1.88
N ARG A 298 29.47 14.05 -0.56
CA ARG A 298 29.18 12.83 0.19
C ARG A 298 27.66 12.79 0.41
N VAL A 299 27.02 11.74 -0.09
CA VAL A 299 25.57 11.62 -0.14
C VAL A 299 25.09 10.55 0.83
N VAL A 300 24.12 10.87 1.67
CA VAL A 300 23.26 9.87 2.33
C VAL A 300 22.03 9.67 1.45
N LEU A 301 21.93 8.49 0.86
CA LEU A 301 20.78 8.06 0.07
C LEU A 301 19.84 7.22 0.93
N ILE A 302 18.61 7.65 1.11
CA ILE A 302 17.61 6.94 1.92
C ILE A 302 16.55 6.33 1.00
N ASP A 303 16.31 5.01 1.17
CA ASP A 303 15.22 4.29 0.52
C ASP A 303 14.30 3.66 1.56
N ASP A 304 13.08 3.32 1.19
CA ASP A 304 12.10 2.76 2.11
C ASP A 304 12.37 1.30 2.47
N SER A 305 12.64 0.48 1.48
CA SER A 305 12.85 -0.96 1.63
C SER A 305 13.75 -1.49 0.52
N MET A 306 14.38 -2.63 0.73
CA MET A 306 15.19 -3.28 -0.28
C MET A 306 14.84 -4.76 -0.40
N VAL A 307 14.54 -5.18 -1.63
CA VAL A 307 14.19 -6.57 -1.99
C VAL A 307 15.36 -7.22 -2.70
N THR A 308 15.53 -6.98 -4.00
CA THR A 308 16.65 -7.55 -4.80
C THR A 308 17.86 -6.62 -4.90
N GLY A 309 17.70 -5.36 -4.54
CA GLY A 309 18.73 -4.32 -4.67
C GLY A 309 18.98 -3.80 -6.09
N THR A 310 18.32 -4.33 -7.11
CA THR A 310 18.54 -3.93 -8.53
C THR A 310 18.27 -2.46 -8.77
N THR A 311 17.15 -1.93 -8.29
CA THR A 311 16.79 -0.51 -8.43
C THR A 311 17.83 0.37 -7.76
N LEU A 312 18.19 0.03 -6.52
CA LEU A 312 19.14 0.80 -5.71
C LEU A 312 20.55 0.79 -6.33
N LYS A 313 21.00 -0.35 -6.86
CA LYS A 313 22.26 -0.44 -7.61
C LYS A 313 22.30 0.54 -8.79
N ASN A 314 21.25 0.56 -9.61
CA ASN A 314 21.18 1.47 -10.75
C ASN A 314 21.14 2.96 -10.30
N THR A 315 20.44 3.24 -9.20
CA THR A 315 20.38 4.55 -8.58
C THR A 315 21.78 5.02 -8.14
N ILE A 316 22.52 4.18 -7.41
CA ILE A 316 23.88 4.47 -6.94
C ILE A 316 24.83 4.69 -8.11
N MET A 317 24.78 3.81 -9.12
CA MET A 317 25.59 3.97 -10.34
C MET A 317 25.33 5.31 -11.04
N SER A 318 24.08 5.76 -11.08
CA SER A 318 23.70 7.04 -11.67
C SER A 318 24.26 8.23 -10.87
N LEU A 319 24.22 8.18 -9.52
CA LEU A 319 24.82 9.19 -8.65
C LEU A 319 26.34 9.24 -8.82
N ARG A 320 27.01 8.08 -8.89
CA ARG A 320 28.46 7.99 -9.12
C ARG A 320 28.87 8.59 -10.47
N ARG A 321 28.14 8.31 -11.55
CA ARG A 321 28.36 8.90 -12.90
C ARG A 321 28.26 10.42 -12.89
N LEU A 322 27.43 10.99 -12.04
CA LEU A 322 27.28 12.44 -11.86
C LEU A 322 28.34 13.04 -10.93
N GLY A 323 29.25 12.23 -10.37
CA GLY A 323 30.38 12.69 -9.59
C GLY A 323 30.13 12.77 -8.08
N ALA A 324 29.20 11.99 -7.54
CA ALA A 324 29.12 11.79 -6.08
C ALA A 324 30.44 11.20 -5.55
N LYS A 325 31.01 11.79 -4.50
CA LYS A 325 32.25 11.33 -3.87
C LYS A 325 32.04 10.06 -3.05
N GLU A 326 31.02 10.06 -2.22
CA GLU A 326 30.61 8.95 -1.38
C GLU A 326 29.09 8.79 -1.50
N VAL A 327 28.61 7.54 -1.41
CA VAL A 327 27.18 7.20 -1.37
C VAL A 327 26.95 6.21 -0.24
N HIS A 328 26.37 6.69 0.84
CA HIS A 328 25.98 5.89 2.00
C HIS A 328 24.49 5.64 1.93
N VAL A 329 24.09 4.37 2.04
CA VAL A 329 22.70 3.95 1.88
C VAL A 329 22.08 3.66 3.24
N LEU A 330 20.89 4.21 3.47
CA LEU A 330 20.06 3.90 4.63
C LEU A 330 18.70 3.38 4.17
N ILE A 331 18.22 2.30 4.77
CA ILE A 331 16.95 1.67 4.45
C ILE A 331 15.99 1.85 5.63
N GLY A 332 14.82 2.44 5.36
CA GLY A 332 13.79 2.78 6.36
C GLY A 332 13.05 1.56 6.94
N SER A 333 13.21 0.38 6.35
CA SER A 333 12.73 -0.87 6.94
C SER A 333 13.83 -1.68 7.56
N PRO A 334 13.54 -2.60 8.49
CA PRO A 334 14.42 -3.73 8.78
C PRO A 334 14.61 -4.63 7.54
N LYS A 335 15.61 -5.50 7.60
CA LYS A 335 15.91 -6.46 6.52
C LYS A 335 14.70 -7.33 6.20
N LEU A 336 14.32 -7.39 4.92
CA LEU A 336 13.31 -8.32 4.43
C LEU A 336 13.99 -9.67 4.17
N ILE A 337 13.56 -10.70 4.88
CA ILE A 337 14.21 -12.05 4.86
C ILE A 337 13.25 -13.20 4.58
N SER A 338 11.96 -12.91 4.38
CA SER A 338 10.94 -13.93 4.11
C SER A 338 9.81 -13.40 3.25
N ALA A 339 9.29 -14.26 2.37
CA ALA A 339 8.09 -14.01 1.58
C ALA A 339 6.86 -13.76 2.47
N CYS A 340 5.91 -12.97 2.01
CA CYS A 340 4.71 -12.64 2.76
C CYS A 340 3.53 -13.56 2.36
N PRO A 341 2.97 -14.37 3.29
CA PRO A 341 1.81 -15.22 2.99
C PRO A 341 0.50 -14.40 2.89
N TYR A 342 0.46 -13.15 3.36
CA TYR A 342 -0.74 -12.32 3.42
C TYR A 342 -0.94 -11.41 2.20
N GLY A 343 -0.17 -11.63 1.12
CA GLY A 343 -0.36 -10.95 -0.16
C GLY A 343 0.34 -9.60 -0.30
N ILE A 344 1.33 -9.26 0.54
CA ILE A 344 2.35 -8.26 0.20
C ILE A 344 3.28 -8.89 -0.84
N GLU A 345 3.64 -8.15 -1.88
CA GLU A 345 4.52 -8.61 -2.95
C GLU A 345 5.99 -8.59 -2.49
N VAL A 346 6.31 -9.46 -1.55
CA VAL A 346 7.67 -9.80 -1.16
C VAL A 346 7.97 -11.17 -1.79
N PRO A 347 8.97 -11.27 -2.69
CA PRO A 347 9.28 -12.51 -3.38
C PRO A 347 9.85 -13.59 -2.45
N GLU A 348 10.14 -14.75 -3.00
CA GLU A 348 10.71 -15.89 -2.24
C GLU A 348 12.05 -15.52 -1.59
N ASP A 349 12.37 -16.16 -0.46
CA ASP A 349 13.55 -15.89 0.37
C ASP A 349 14.87 -15.89 -0.45
N LYS A 350 14.97 -16.74 -1.48
CA LYS A 350 16.14 -16.82 -2.37
C LYS A 350 16.41 -15.56 -3.20
N GLU A 351 15.39 -14.75 -3.43
CA GLU A 351 15.49 -13.51 -4.20
C GLU A 351 15.77 -12.29 -3.31
N LEU A 352 15.63 -12.45 -1.98
CA LEU A 352 15.84 -11.39 -1.01
C LEU A 352 17.35 -11.21 -0.73
N ILE A 353 17.94 -10.12 -1.19
CA ILE A 353 19.38 -9.88 -1.06
C ILE A 353 19.83 -9.88 0.41
N ALA A 354 19.01 -9.29 1.30
CA ALA A 354 19.30 -9.20 2.73
C ALA A 354 19.12 -10.51 3.51
N ALA A 355 18.49 -11.53 2.89
CA ALA A 355 18.40 -12.88 3.45
C ALA A 355 19.67 -13.72 3.16
N ASN A 356 20.45 -13.32 2.13
CA ASN A 356 21.51 -14.15 1.56
C ASN A 356 22.92 -13.56 1.71
N LEU A 357 23.05 -12.24 1.91
CA LEU A 357 24.33 -11.53 1.98
C LEU A 357 24.46 -10.66 3.22
N SER A 358 25.68 -10.43 3.69
CA SER A 358 26.00 -9.46 4.75
C SER A 358 25.90 -7.99 4.26
N GLU A 359 25.87 -7.03 5.17
CA GLU A 359 25.84 -5.61 4.83
C GLU A 359 27.04 -5.18 4.00
N GLU A 360 28.24 -5.67 4.33
CA GLU A 360 29.47 -5.38 3.62
C GLU A 360 29.45 -5.94 2.19
N GLU A 361 28.98 -7.17 2.02
CA GLU A 361 28.82 -7.79 0.69
C GLU A 361 27.78 -7.05 -0.14
N ILE A 362 26.64 -6.66 0.45
CA ILE A 362 25.61 -5.91 -0.22
C ILE A 362 26.13 -4.52 -0.64
N ALA A 363 26.79 -3.79 0.26
CA ALA A 363 27.38 -2.49 -0.07
C ALA A 363 28.32 -2.60 -1.28
N LYS A 364 29.17 -3.62 -1.30
CA LYS A 364 30.10 -3.90 -2.40
C LYS A 364 29.39 -4.24 -3.72
N VAL A 365 28.34 -5.06 -3.67
CA VAL A 365 27.53 -5.43 -4.86
C VAL A 365 26.79 -4.23 -5.44
N LEU A 366 26.32 -3.34 -4.57
CA LEU A 366 25.60 -2.10 -4.96
C LEU A 366 26.54 -0.98 -5.43
N GLY A 367 27.84 -1.02 -5.06
CA GLY A 367 28.79 0.08 -5.28
C GLY A 367 28.60 1.25 -4.30
N ALA A 368 28.02 0.97 -3.13
CA ALA A 368 27.88 1.93 -2.02
C ALA A 368 29.11 1.90 -1.10
N ASP A 369 29.40 3.02 -0.41
CA ASP A 369 30.46 3.06 0.61
C ASP A 369 30.03 2.41 1.91
N SER A 370 28.73 2.45 2.22
CA SER A 370 28.12 1.70 3.31
C SER A 370 26.63 1.51 3.09
N ILE A 371 26.04 0.52 3.74
CA ILE A 371 24.59 0.32 3.82
C ILE A 371 24.19 -0.03 5.25
N HIS A 372 23.03 0.45 5.66
CA HIS A 372 22.44 0.14 6.95
C HIS A 372 20.93 0.11 6.87
N TRP A 373 20.30 -0.80 7.60
CA TRP A 373 18.85 -0.92 7.75
C TRP A 373 18.42 -0.42 9.12
N LEU A 374 17.23 0.15 9.19
CA LEU A 374 16.59 0.40 10.47
C LEU A 374 16.51 -0.89 11.28
N SER A 375 16.78 -0.84 12.56
CA SER A 375 16.60 -1.98 13.44
C SER A 375 15.10 -2.31 13.61
N LEU A 376 14.79 -3.55 14.00
CA LEU A 376 13.42 -3.94 14.33
C LEU A 376 12.89 -3.14 15.53
N GLU A 377 13.74 -2.88 16.52
CA GLU A 377 13.41 -2.05 17.68
C GLU A 377 13.10 -0.61 17.26
N GLY A 378 13.94 -0.02 16.40
CA GLY A 378 13.72 1.30 15.82
C GLY A 378 12.41 1.41 15.07
N LEU A 379 12.02 0.37 14.33
CA LEU A 379 10.73 0.33 13.65
C LEU A 379 9.56 0.38 14.63
N PHE A 380 9.58 -0.45 15.69
CA PHE A 380 8.53 -0.43 16.72
C PHE A 380 8.47 0.93 17.43
N LYS A 381 9.60 1.52 17.74
CA LYS A 381 9.69 2.84 18.35
C LYS A 381 9.12 3.94 17.46
N ALA A 382 9.47 3.93 16.17
CA ALA A 382 8.98 4.92 15.20
C ALA A 382 7.47 4.83 14.93
N ILE A 383 6.93 3.62 14.81
CA ILE A 383 5.50 3.38 14.61
C ILE A 383 4.72 3.61 15.93
N SER A 384 5.39 3.51 17.08
CA SER A 384 4.79 3.65 18.43
C SER A 384 3.66 2.64 18.69
N ARG A 385 3.83 1.39 18.24
CA ARG A 385 2.89 0.28 18.42
C ARG A 385 3.61 -1.04 18.68
N SER A 386 3.09 -1.83 19.61
CA SER A 386 3.61 -3.17 19.95
C SER A 386 2.96 -4.30 19.13
N THR A 387 1.81 -4.04 18.49
CA THR A 387 0.99 -5.06 17.83
C THR A 387 1.20 -5.03 16.31
N LEU A 388 2.45 -5.24 15.85
CA LEU A 388 2.80 -5.24 14.44
C LEU A 388 3.04 -6.66 13.92
N CYS A 389 2.62 -6.90 12.67
CA CYS A 389 3.11 -8.01 11.88
C CYS A 389 4.46 -7.61 11.25
N THR A 390 5.50 -8.31 11.64
CA THR A 390 6.87 -8.17 11.11
C THR A 390 7.36 -9.49 10.52
N GLY A 391 6.44 -10.35 10.06
CA GLY A 391 6.76 -11.71 9.59
C GLY A 391 7.78 -11.74 8.45
N CYS A 392 7.70 -10.81 7.48
CA CYS A 392 8.68 -10.70 6.39
C CYS A 392 10.09 -10.31 6.87
N MET A 393 10.24 -9.80 8.09
CA MET A 393 11.49 -9.39 8.72
C MET A 393 12.00 -10.41 9.75
N THR A 394 11.12 -11.30 10.28
CA THR A 394 11.42 -12.17 11.43
C THR A 394 11.08 -13.64 11.19
N LYS A 395 10.44 -13.98 10.06
CA LYS A 395 9.84 -15.31 9.76
C LYS A 395 8.73 -15.75 10.73
N LYS A 396 8.28 -14.85 11.63
CA LYS A 396 7.22 -15.13 12.60
C LYS A 396 5.93 -14.42 12.18
N TYR A 397 5.00 -15.18 11.64
CA TYR A 397 3.70 -14.68 11.17
C TYR A 397 2.61 -14.88 12.23
N PRO A 398 1.70 -13.91 12.44
CA PRO A 398 0.67 -13.98 13.49
C PRO A 398 -0.40 -15.05 13.24
N LYS A 399 -0.52 -15.54 12.01
CA LYS A 399 -1.54 -16.51 11.61
C LYS A 399 -1.03 -17.41 10.50
N VAL A 400 -1.33 -18.69 10.58
CA VAL A 400 -1.17 -19.65 9.47
C VAL A 400 -2.43 -19.60 8.61
N ILE A 401 -2.30 -19.44 7.27
CA ILE A 401 -3.39 -19.40 6.30
C ILE A 401 -3.39 -20.61 5.36
#